data_2bcf2b295d149fb9e227df5683e607f0
#
_entry.id   2bcf2b295d149fb9e227df5683e607f0
#
_cell.length_a   1.000
_cell.length_b   1.000
_cell.length_c   1.000
_cell.angle_alpha   90.00
_cell.angle_beta   90.00
_cell.angle_gamma   90.00
#
_symmetry.space_group_name_H-M   'P 1'
#
loop_
_entity.id
_entity.type
_entity.pdbx_description
1 polymer ?
#
loop_
_entity_poly.entity_id
_entity_poly.type
_entity_poly.pdbx_seq_one_letter_code
_entity_poly.pdbx_strand_id
1 'polypeptide(L)'
;MIFVGIDPGKDGAVVAVNSRGECVRSILAAEDFTIKVTKGGKKNYLEHEMAKALDWLNKEHSIRMVVLEKQQARPGQGSTSMFQTGMGYGLWRGILGALKIPTMVVHPKTWQKQVLKDAPGDGKGRAIMVCQQRIPCLDLTPGKRRKPHDGLADAGCMALHAFHQSLKTE
;
A
#
# COMPACT_ATOMS: atom_id res chain seq x y z
N MET A 1 -12.54 -12.56 -5.05
CA MET A 1 -12.51 -11.61 -3.91
C MET A 1 -11.07 -11.40 -3.48
N ILE A 2 -10.67 -10.14 -3.25
CA ILE A 2 -9.29 -9.76 -2.92
C ILE A 2 -9.22 -8.84 -1.70
N PHE A 3 -8.03 -8.77 -1.13
CA PHE A 3 -7.65 -7.90 -0.01
C PHE A 3 -6.52 -6.99 -0.46
N VAL A 4 -6.60 -5.71 -0.15
CA VAL A 4 -5.69 -4.72 -0.68
C VAL A 4 -4.97 -3.98 0.45
N GLY A 5 -3.67 -3.80 0.32
CA GLY A 5 -2.87 -2.93 1.16
C GLY A 5 -2.40 -1.71 0.38
N ILE A 6 -2.47 -0.54 0.99
CA ILE A 6 -2.04 0.73 0.39
C ILE A 6 -1.06 1.44 1.31
N ASP A 7 0.18 1.60 0.85
CA ASP A 7 1.12 2.59 1.36
C ASP A 7 0.92 3.89 0.56
N PRO A 8 0.39 4.97 1.19
CA PRO A 8 -0.09 6.15 0.47
C PRO A 8 0.99 7.13 -0.01
N GLY A 9 2.27 6.84 0.22
CA GLY A 9 3.38 7.70 -0.21
C GLY A 9 3.57 7.76 -1.73
N LYS A 10 4.30 8.78 -2.22
CA LYS A 10 4.70 8.86 -3.64
C LYS A 10 5.70 7.77 -4.05
N ASP A 11 6.38 7.21 -3.10
CA ASP A 11 7.25 6.03 -3.24
C ASP A 11 6.61 4.80 -2.57
N GLY A 12 5.31 4.86 -2.32
CA GLY A 12 4.52 3.77 -1.81
C GLY A 12 4.04 2.82 -2.90
N ALA A 13 3.06 1.98 -2.54
CA ALA A 13 2.53 0.98 -3.46
C ALA A 13 1.11 0.54 -3.09
N VAL A 14 0.45 -0.11 -4.04
CA VAL A 14 -0.78 -0.88 -3.83
C VAL A 14 -0.48 -2.34 -4.11
N VAL A 15 -0.84 -3.23 -3.19
CA VAL A 15 -0.73 -4.68 -3.37
C VAL A 15 -2.08 -5.33 -3.08
N ALA A 16 -2.53 -6.16 -4.00
CA ALA A 16 -3.74 -6.96 -3.87
C ALA A 16 -3.40 -8.45 -3.75
N VAL A 17 -3.97 -9.13 -2.75
CA VAL A 17 -3.86 -10.58 -2.57
C VAL A 17 -5.24 -11.23 -2.57
N ASN A 18 -5.32 -12.49 -3.03
CA ASN A 18 -6.54 -13.28 -2.94
C ASN A 18 -6.65 -13.97 -1.56
N SER A 19 -7.73 -14.76 -1.36
CA SER A 19 -7.97 -15.52 -0.13
C SER A 19 -6.96 -16.66 0.15
N ARG A 20 -6.05 -16.95 -0.79
CA ARG A 20 -4.95 -17.90 -0.60
C ARG A 20 -3.63 -17.19 -0.27
N GLY A 21 -3.63 -15.84 -0.18
CA GLY A 21 -2.43 -15.04 0.04
C GLY A 21 -1.57 -14.86 -1.21
N GLU A 22 -2.08 -15.22 -2.39
CA GLU A 22 -1.36 -15.04 -3.65
C GLU A 22 -1.51 -13.61 -4.16
N CYS A 23 -0.41 -13.02 -4.66
CA CYS A 23 -0.44 -11.69 -5.26
C CYS A 23 -1.24 -11.70 -6.57
N VAL A 24 -2.30 -10.91 -6.62
CA VAL A 24 -3.12 -10.70 -7.83
C VAL A 24 -2.61 -9.51 -8.62
N ARG A 25 -2.21 -8.45 -7.94
CA ARG A 25 -1.68 -7.23 -8.55
C ARG A 25 -0.77 -6.48 -7.58
N SER A 26 0.29 -5.90 -8.12
CA SER A 26 1.11 -4.90 -7.44
C SER A 26 1.29 -3.68 -8.33
N ILE A 27 1.26 -2.48 -7.74
CA ILE A 27 1.34 -1.20 -8.46
C ILE A 27 2.27 -0.29 -7.66
N LEU A 28 3.25 0.30 -8.34
CA LEU A 28 4.18 1.27 -7.74
C LEU A 28 3.65 2.70 -7.93
N ALA A 29 3.48 3.43 -6.84
CA ALA A 29 2.99 4.81 -6.91
C ALA A 29 3.92 5.72 -7.73
N ALA A 30 5.22 5.51 -7.64
CA ALA A 30 6.21 6.30 -8.37
C ALA A 30 6.15 6.12 -9.90
N GLU A 31 5.63 5.03 -10.38
CA GLU A 31 5.58 4.68 -11.80
C GLU A 31 4.17 4.92 -12.40
N ASP A 32 3.13 4.51 -11.66
CA ASP A 32 1.76 4.50 -12.18
C ASP A 32 0.90 5.66 -11.68
N PHE A 33 1.21 6.23 -10.50
CA PHE A 33 0.35 7.22 -9.84
C PHE A 33 0.98 8.60 -9.69
N THR A 34 2.18 8.80 -10.22
CA THR A 34 2.84 10.11 -10.16
C THR A 34 3.50 10.49 -11.47
N ILE A 35 3.57 11.81 -11.73
CA ILE A 35 4.28 12.37 -12.87
C ILE A 35 5.30 13.40 -12.39
N LYS A 36 6.49 13.41 -13.00
CA LYS A 36 7.50 14.45 -12.78
C LYS A 36 7.11 15.73 -13.50
N VAL A 37 6.94 16.83 -12.74
CA VAL A 37 6.51 18.12 -13.29
C VAL A 37 7.62 19.15 -13.40
N THR A 38 8.81 18.85 -12.88
CA THR A 38 9.97 19.75 -12.97
C THR A 38 11.26 18.98 -13.24
N LYS A 39 12.28 19.65 -13.83
CA LYS A 39 13.64 19.08 -13.95
C LYS A 39 14.26 18.71 -12.59
N GLY A 40 13.82 19.36 -11.49
CA GLY A 40 14.23 19.04 -10.12
C GLY A 40 13.55 17.81 -9.51
N GLY A 41 12.77 17.05 -10.27
CA GLY A 41 12.19 15.78 -9.84
C GLY A 41 10.95 15.89 -8.95
N LYS A 42 10.33 17.07 -8.79
CA LYS A 42 9.04 17.19 -8.11
C LYS A 42 8.00 16.34 -8.84
N LYS A 43 7.27 15.54 -8.06
CA LYS A 43 6.21 14.66 -8.58
C LYS A 43 4.84 15.18 -8.15
N ASN A 44 3.85 15.12 -9.04
CA ASN A 44 2.43 15.29 -8.73
C ASN A 44 1.72 13.95 -8.77
N TYR A 45 0.64 13.80 -8.00
CA TYR A 45 -0.24 12.65 -8.09
C TYR A 45 -1.08 12.69 -9.38
N LEU A 46 -1.38 11.53 -9.90
CA LEU A 46 -2.31 11.28 -10.99
C LEU A 46 -3.59 10.68 -10.40
N GLU A 47 -4.47 11.52 -9.87
CA GLU A 47 -5.67 11.13 -9.12
C GLU A 47 -6.59 10.23 -9.94
N HIS A 48 -6.69 10.53 -11.24
CA HIS A 48 -7.49 9.74 -12.17
C HIS A 48 -6.96 8.32 -12.33
N GLU A 49 -5.64 8.15 -12.45
CA GLU A 49 -5.04 6.82 -12.56
C GLU A 49 -5.14 6.03 -11.25
N MET A 50 -5.04 6.71 -10.11
CA MET A 50 -5.28 6.10 -8.79
C MET A 50 -6.73 5.57 -8.68
N ALA A 51 -7.71 6.39 -9.06
CA ALA A 51 -9.12 6.02 -9.05
C ALA A 51 -9.43 4.88 -10.02
N LYS A 52 -8.90 4.96 -11.23
CA LYS A 52 -9.07 3.95 -12.29
C LYS A 52 -8.51 2.60 -11.88
N ALA A 53 -7.34 2.57 -11.24
CA ALA A 53 -6.73 1.33 -10.78
C ALA A 53 -7.59 0.62 -9.72
N LEU A 54 -8.13 1.36 -8.73
CA LEU A 54 -9.00 0.78 -7.70
C LEU A 54 -10.36 0.36 -8.25
N ASP A 55 -10.95 1.17 -9.14
CA ASP A 55 -12.22 0.82 -9.79
C ASP A 55 -12.07 -0.46 -10.61
N TRP A 56 -11.00 -0.59 -11.39
CA TRP A 56 -10.69 -1.80 -12.14
C TRP A 56 -10.50 -3.00 -11.22
N LEU A 57 -9.67 -2.89 -10.17
CA LEU A 57 -9.47 -3.98 -9.21
C LEU A 57 -10.79 -4.43 -8.56
N ASN A 58 -11.66 -3.47 -8.23
CA ASN A 58 -12.93 -3.77 -7.60
C ASN A 58 -13.91 -4.47 -8.57
N LYS A 59 -13.96 -4.04 -9.82
CA LYS A 59 -14.82 -4.65 -10.87
C LYS A 59 -14.38 -6.05 -11.22
N GLU A 60 -13.07 -6.27 -11.42
CA GLU A 60 -12.53 -7.56 -11.87
C GLU A 60 -12.47 -8.60 -10.74
N HIS A 61 -12.19 -8.18 -9.51
CA HIS A 61 -11.86 -9.10 -8.43
C HIS A 61 -12.72 -8.97 -7.18
N SER A 62 -13.60 -7.99 -7.08
CA SER A 62 -14.42 -7.69 -5.90
C SER A 62 -13.56 -7.48 -4.63
N ILE A 63 -13.19 -6.24 -4.35
CA ILE A 63 -12.40 -5.90 -3.17
C ILE A 63 -13.23 -6.12 -1.90
N ARG A 64 -12.81 -7.07 -1.06
CA ARG A 64 -13.44 -7.35 0.24
C ARG A 64 -13.08 -6.30 1.29
N MET A 65 -11.82 -5.88 1.30
CA MET A 65 -11.30 -4.90 2.26
C MET A 65 -10.01 -4.27 1.75
N VAL A 66 -9.86 -2.98 2.00
CA VAL A 66 -8.61 -2.24 1.86
C VAL A 66 -8.06 -1.90 3.25
N VAL A 67 -6.79 -2.11 3.47
CA VAL A 67 -6.03 -1.52 4.58
C VAL A 67 -5.20 -0.37 4.05
N LEU A 68 -5.51 0.83 4.52
CA LEU A 68 -4.78 2.06 4.22
C LEU A 68 -3.96 2.48 5.45
N GLU A 69 -2.65 2.67 5.27
CA GLU A 69 -1.81 3.15 6.37
C GLU A 69 -2.14 4.57 6.75
N LYS A 70 -2.39 4.79 8.04
CA LYS A 70 -2.66 6.12 8.58
C LYS A 70 -1.41 6.97 8.55
N GLN A 71 -1.48 8.10 7.88
CA GLN A 71 -0.41 9.09 7.88
C GLN A 71 -0.61 10.13 8.97
N GLN A 72 0.49 10.63 9.52
CA GLN A 72 0.52 11.65 10.54
C GLN A 72 1.69 12.61 10.28
N ALA A 73 1.48 13.88 10.61
CA ALA A 73 2.58 14.83 10.68
C ALA A 73 3.60 14.37 11.75
N ARG A 74 4.88 14.50 11.44
CA ARG A 74 5.97 14.13 12.37
C ARG A 74 6.72 15.38 12.80
N PRO A 75 7.12 15.51 14.07
CA PRO A 75 8.00 16.59 14.51
C PRO A 75 9.25 16.64 13.63
N GLY A 76 9.67 17.84 13.22
CA GLY A 76 10.83 18.05 12.36
C GLY A 76 10.60 17.77 10.86
N GLN A 77 9.41 17.32 10.46
CA GLN A 77 9.06 17.18 9.03
C GLN A 77 8.77 18.57 8.44
N GLY A 78 9.42 18.91 7.32
CA GLY A 78 9.18 20.19 6.64
C GLY A 78 7.76 20.33 6.11
N SER A 79 7.21 21.56 6.10
CA SER A 79 5.83 21.87 5.70
C SER A 79 5.46 21.31 4.32
N THR A 80 6.34 21.42 3.33
CA THR A 80 6.14 20.86 1.98
C THR A 80 5.98 19.34 2.01
N SER A 81 6.79 18.65 2.80
CA SER A 81 6.71 17.19 2.96
C SER A 81 5.41 16.79 3.66
N MET A 82 5.02 17.50 4.71
CA MET A 82 3.75 17.27 5.40
C MET A 82 2.55 17.45 4.47
N PHE A 83 2.55 18.53 3.69
CA PHE A 83 1.50 18.80 2.71
C PHE A 83 1.38 17.66 1.67
N GLN A 84 2.51 17.20 1.12
CA GLN A 84 2.53 16.13 0.13
C GLN A 84 2.05 14.79 0.72
N THR A 85 2.47 14.47 1.93
CA THR A 85 2.02 13.27 2.66
C THR A 85 0.51 13.32 2.92
N GLY A 86 0.03 14.46 3.42
CA GLY A 86 -1.40 14.69 3.68
C GLY A 86 -2.24 14.64 2.42
N MET A 87 -1.75 15.23 1.32
CA MET A 87 -2.43 15.21 0.02
C MET A 87 -2.59 13.78 -0.50
N GLY A 88 -1.52 12.99 -0.55
CA GLY A 88 -1.60 11.60 -1.02
C GLY A 88 -2.54 10.75 -0.18
N TYR A 89 -2.45 10.89 1.15
CA TYR A 89 -3.36 10.20 2.07
C TYR A 89 -4.82 10.62 1.87
N GLY A 90 -5.08 11.92 1.69
CA GLY A 90 -6.41 12.47 1.44
C GLY A 90 -7.01 11.97 0.12
N LEU A 91 -6.19 11.91 -0.95
CA LEU A 91 -6.59 11.38 -2.25
C LEU A 91 -7.04 9.91 -2.13
N TRP A 92 -6.25 9.05 -1.51
CA TRP A 92 -6.64 7.65 -1.28
C TRP A 92 -7.94 7.54 -0.51
N ARG A 93 -8.10 8.28 0.58
CA ARG A 93 -9.34 8.29 1.37
C ARG A 93 -10.55 8.76 0.56
N GLY A 94 -10.39 9.82 -0.24
CA GLY A 94 -11.45 10.36 -1.09
C GLY A 94 -11.87 9.35 -2.16
N ILE A 95 -10.91 8.74 -2.86
CA ILE A 95 -11.16 7.75 -3.91
C ILE A 95 -11.86 6.52 -3.32
N LEU A 96 -11.35 5.96 -2.23
CA LEU A 96 -11.94 4.79 -1.56
C LEU A 96 -13.37 5.06 -1.09
N GLY A 97 -13.61 6.25 -0.53
CA GLY A 97 -14.94 6.69 -0.12
C GLY A 97 -15.91 6.87 -1.29
N ALA A 98 -15.47 7.52 -2.36
CA ALA A 98 -16.26 7.73 -3.58
C ALA A 98 -16.65 6.41 -4.25
N LEU A 99 -15.73 5.45 -4.30
CA LEU A 99 -15.97 4.11 -4.84
C LEU A 99 -16.71 3.18 -3.86
N LYS A 100 -16.99 3.64 -2.64
CA LYS A 100 -17.65 2.86 -1.56
C LYS A 100 -16.93 1.54 -1.25
N ILE A 101 -15.61 1.52 -1.36
CA ILE A 101 -14.79 0.34 -1.08
C ILE A 101 -14.61 0.20 0.44
N PRO A 102 -14.91 -0.97 1.05
CA PRO A 102 -14.69 -1.20 2.47
C PRO A 102 -13.22 -0.97 2.85
N THR A 103 -12.98 -0.02 3.75
CA THR A 103 -11.63 0.45 4.07
C THR A 103 -11.41 0.53 5.57
N MET A 104 -10.30 -0.05 6.02
CA MET A 104 -9.78 0.08 7.38
C MET A 104 -8.53 0.96 7.35
N VAL A 105 -8.56 2.07 8.09
CA VAL A 105 -7.39 2.94 8.28
C VAL A 105 -6.66 2.50 9.54
N VAL A 106 -5.40 2.11 9.42
CA VAL A 106 -4.62 1.56 10.52
C VAL A 106 -3.31 2.31 10.75
N HIS A 107 -2.89 2.41 12.00
CA HIS A 107 -1.54 2.88 12.33
C HIS A 107 -0.49 1.84 11.91
N PRO A 108 0.73 2.26 11.52
CA PRO A 108 1.81 1.33 11.18
C PRO A 108 2.03 0.26 12.24
N LYS A 109 2.09 0.65 13.51
CA LYS A 109 2.26 -0.29 14.64
C LYS A 109 1.18 -1.38 14.73
N THR A 110 -0.04 -1.09 14.26
CA THR A 110 -1.17 -2.03 14.35
C THR A 110 -0.96 -3.22 13.43
N TRP A 111 -0.71 -2.98 12.14
CA TRP A 111 -0.49 -4.06 11.20
C TRP A 111 0.87 -4.76 11.43
N GLN A 112 1.91 -3.99 11.80
CA GLN A 112 3.22 -4.53 12.13
C GLN A 112 3.16 -5.51 13.30
N LYS A 113 2.46 -5.16 14.39
CA LYS A 113 2.29 -6.05 15.55
C LYS A 113 1.64 -7.39 15.18
N GLN A 114 0.71 -7.40 14.24
CA GLN A 114 0.01 -8.61 13.83
C GLN A 114 0.79 -9.41 12.79
N VAL A 115 1.25 -8.75 11.73
CA VAL A 115 1.82 -9.42 10.54
C VAL A 115 3.29 -9.76 10.74
N LEU A 116 4.03 -8.90 11.46
CA LEU A 116 5.47 -9.07 11.68
C LEU A 116 5.81 -9.70 13.03
N LYS A 117 4.83 -10.24 13.77
CA LYS A 117 5.01 -10.74 15.14
C LYS A 117 6.19 -11.70 15.25
N ASP A 118 6.26 -12.68 14.37
CA ASP A 118 7.23 -13.77 14.43
C ASP A 118 8.41 -13.58 13.44
N ALA A 119 8.47 -12.42 12.76
CA ALA A 119 9.57 -12.13 11.84
C ALA A 119 10.83 -11.71 12.62
N PRO A 120 11.96 -12.37 12.43
CA PRO A 120 13.21 -12.00 13.09
C PRO A 120 13.76 -10.67 12.56
N GLY A 121 14.68 -10.06 13.33
CA GLY A 121 15.32 -8.79 12.97
C GLY A 121 14.50 -7.57 13.38
N ASP A 122 14.88 -6.42 12.83
CA ASP A 122 14.28 -5.12 13.09
C ASP A 122 14.02 -4.34 11.79
N GLY A 123 13.29 -3.25 11.93
CA GLY A 123 13.06 -2.28 10.86
C GLY A 123 12.40 -2.85 9.60
N LYS A 124 12.78 -2.29 8.46
CA LYS A 124 12.17 -2.55 7.14
C LYS A 124 12.40 -3.95 6.59
N GLY A 125 13.52 -4.57 6.95
CA GLY A 125 13.86 -5.93 6.51
C GLY A 125 12.82 -6.97 6.89
N ARG A 126 12.09 -6.77 8.00
CA ARG A 126 11.04 -7.70 8.47
C ARG A 126 9.86 -7.79 7.50
N ALA A 127 9.38 -6.66 6.98
CA ALA A 127 8.28 -6.65 6.02
C ALA A 127 8.67 -7.35 4.70
N ILE A 128 9.89 -7.10 4.21
CA ILE A 128 10.45 -7.78 3.04
C ILE A 128 10.46 -9.29 3.25
N MET A 129 11.00 -9.76 4.40
CA MET A 129 11.07 -11.18 4.73
C MET A 129 9.69 -11.83 4.80
N VAL A 130 8.73 -11.18 5.46
CA VAL A 130 7.36 -11.70 5.55
C VAL A 130 6.72 -11.80 4.17
N CYS A 131 6.88 -10.81 3.31
CA CYS A 131 6.37 -10.88 1.94
C CYS A 131 7.01 -12.00 1.14
N GLN A 132 8.34 -12.18 1.23
CA GLN A 132 9.04 -13.28 0.56
C GLN A 132 8.53 -14.66 1.00
N GLN A 133 8.20 -14.81 2.27
CA GLN A 133 7.70 -16.08 2.83
C GLN A 133 6.22 -16.32 2.56
N ARG A 134 5.39 -15.29 2.70
CA ARG A 134 3.92 -15.41 2.70
C ARG A 134 3.24 -15.00 1.40
N ILE A 135 3.93 -14.21 0.56
CA ILE A 135 3.47 -13.79 -0.76
C ILE A 135 4.61 -14.02 -1.77
N PRO A 136 5.09 -15.26 -1.96
CA PRO A 136 6.29 -15.52 -2.76
C PRO A 136 6.16 -15.09 -4.23
N CYS A 137 4.93 -14.93 -4.73
CA CYS A 137 4.66 -14.42 -6.09
C CYS A 137 4.70 -12.88 -6.20
N LEU A 138 4.85 -12.15 -5.08
CA LEU A 138 5.02 -10.70 -5.12
C LEU A 138 6.47 -10.36 -5.52
N ASP A 139 6.65 -9.79 -6.71
CA ASP A 139 7.94 -9.27 -7.12
C ASP A 139 8.27 -7.98 -6.33
N LEU A 140 9.21 -8.08 -5.41
CA LEU A 140 9.68 -6.95 -4.61
C LEU A 140 10.78 -6.12 -5.31
N THR A 141 11.28 -6.61 -6.45
CA THR A 141 12.35 -5.96 -7.24
C THR A 141 11.93 -5.66 -8.69
N PRO A 142 10.72 -5.09 -8.91
CA PRO A 142 10.21 -4.93 -10.27
C PRO A 142 11.13 -4.05 -11.14
N GLY A 143 11.15 -4.34 -12.43
CA GLY A 143 11.94 -3.60 -13.42
C GLY A 143 13.45 -3.82 -13.26
N LYS A 144 14.22 -2.74 -13.15
CA LYS A 144 15.70 -2.77 -13.02
C LYS A 144 16.19 -2.63 -11.57
N ARG A 145 15.33 -2.79 -10.58
CA ARG A 145 15.68 -2.63 -9.16
C ARG A 145 16.61 -3.78 -8.70
N ARG A 146 17.65 -3.41 -7.96
CA ARG A 146 18.59 -4.39 -7.36
C ARG A 146 18.26 -4.72 -5.90
N LYS A 147 17.41 -3.89 -5.27
CA LYS A 147 17.00 -4.03 -3.86
C LYS A 147 15.48 -4.09 -3.77
N PRO A 148 14.95 -4.89 -2.84
CA PRO A 148 13.52 -4.94 -2.57
C PRO A 148 12.95 -3.55 -2.28
N HIS A 149 11.73 -3.31 -2.74
CA HIS A 149 11.03 -2.05 -2.58
C HIS A 149 10.23 -2.06 -1.27
N ASP A 150 10.59 -1.19 -0.33
CA ASP A 150 9.96 -1.11 0.99
C ASP A 150 8.44 -0.91 0.89
N GLY A 151 7.99 0.02 0.05
CA GLY A 151 6.55 0.30 -0.12
C GLY A 151 5.74 -0.90 -0.64
N LEU A 152 6.34 -1.76 -1.52
CA LEU A 152 5.69 -3.01 -1.92
C LEU A 152 5.59 -4.00 -0.78
N ALA A 153 6.64 -4.10 0.05
CA ALA A 153 6.65 -4.98 1.20
C ALA A 153 5.63 -4.53 2.26
N ASP A 154 5.58 -3.22 2.56
CA ASP A 154 4.62 -2.66 3.51
C ASP A 154 3.18 -2.83 3.00
N ALA A 155 2.91 -2.53 1.73
CA ALA A 155 1.60 -2.73 1.12
C ALA A 155 1.20 -4.22 1.09
N GLY A 156 2.13 -5.13 0.80
CA GLY A 156 1.90 -6.58 0.86
C GLY A 156 1.54 -7.04 2.27
N CYS A 157 2.27 -6.59 3.29
CA CYS A 157 1.94 -6.88 4.69
C CYS A 157 0.58 -6.31 5.09
N MET A 158 0.21 -5.12 4.62
CA MET A 158 -1.12 -4.55 4.86
C MET A 158 -2.23 -5.34 4.16
N ALA A 159 -1.99 -5.87 2.97
CA ALA A 159 -2.93 -6.78 2.31
C ALA A 159 -3.15 -8.07 3.11
N LEU A 160 -2.07 -8.67 3.66
CA LEU A 160 -2.18 -9.80 4.60
C LEU A 160 -2.94 -9.41 5.87
N HIS A 161 -2.73 -8.19 6.38
CA HIS A 161 -3.48 -7.70 7.53
C HIS A 161 -4.98 -7.60 7.21
N ALA A 162 -5.35 -7.07 6.04
CA ALA A 162 -6.74 -7.02 5.57
C ALA A 162 -7.36 -8.42 5.51
N PHE A 163 -6.65 -9.38 4.95
CA PHE A 163 -7.07 -10.78 4.90
C PHE A 163 -7.32 -11.36 6.30
N HIS A 164 -6.35 -11.20 7.23
CA HIS A 164 -6.50 -11.71 8.60
C HIS A 164 -7.66 -11.07 9.38
N GLN A 165 -7.97 -9.79 9.12
CA GLN A 165 -9.10 -9.14 9.79
C GLN A 165 -10.43 -9.66 9.27
N SER A 166 -10.55 -10.01 7.98
CA SER A 166 -11.76 -10.58 7.43
C SER A 166 -12.13 -11.93 8.04
N LEU A 167 -11.11 -12.75 8.40
CA LEU A 167 -11.33 -14.04 9.06
C LEU A 167 -11.87 -13.94 10.49
N LYS A 168 -11.77 -12.76 11.11
CA LYS A 168 -12.26 -12.53 12.49
C LYS A 168 -13.71 -12.04 12.51
N THR A 169 -14.23 -11.61 11.37
CA THR A 169 -15.57 -11.04 11.22
C THR A 169 -16.58 -12.01 10.62
N GLU A 170 -16.15 -13.20 10.27
CA GLU A 170 -16.97 -14.37 9.92
C GLU A 170 -17.19 -15.27 11.15
#